data_fdc16931eef4df1cc909c06aff1e32ab
#
_entry.id   fdc16931eef4df1cc909c06aff1e32ab
#
_cell.length_a   1.000
_cell.length_b   1.000
_cell.length_c   1.000
_cell.angle_alpha   90.00
_cell.angle_beta   90.00
_cell.angle_gamma   90.00
#
_symmetry.space_group_name_H-M   'P 1'
#
loop_
_entity.id
_entity.type
_entity.pdbx_description
1 polymer ?
#
loop_
_entity_poly.entity_id
_entity_poly.type
_entity_poly.pdbx_seq_one_letter_code
_entity_poly.pdbx_strand_id
1 'polypeptide(L)'
;LVAIASAVVLGALSVWLLVAFDPSNPGLQFVSSAMWVEALDIKFVLGVDGISLFLVVLTGILFPIALFAAKPEHSEKGYYFWLTLLGAGCMAVFLAGDLFLFFLGFELTLVPLYFLIGKWGHGRRVYAANKFFLFTMAGSALMLVCIVALAVLDGAGEGGGVTFDLVRIAEGGVLSETAQRVLFLGFVAAFAVKVPVFPFHTWLPDAHTEAPTAGSVDLAGVLLKLGTYGFIRYGLYLFPEAAVWAAPALISLGLIGIIYGAVVAAMQRNLKRLVAYSSVSHMGFAVMGIFALNVEGLEGSIMQMVNHGIITGALFILLGYLYKRRHTYEISELSGLQKVAPVFAGLFTLFMLASIGVPGLAGFVGEFLILLGTFLAHRWWAVVAAVGVILAALYMLWAYQRVFHGEPSEANRSFKDIKLAEFLPLVPLIGLVFFIGLYPKPILERIEPSVQLLVEHIERQVPGFESPGTQDGSELQPVASGAGSGSSPEGGE
;
A
#
# COMPACT_ATOMS: atom_id res chain seq x y z
N LEU A 1 23.21 -17.28 5.99
CA LEU A 1 24.18 -16.25 5.59
C LEU A 1 23.84 -15.72 4.17
N VAL A 2 23.65 -16.60 3.15
CA VAL A 2 23.37 -16.19 1.76
C VAL A 2 22.11 -15.29 1.68
N ALA A 3 20.98 -15.70 2.26
CA ALA A 3 19.74 -14.91 2.26
C ALA A 3 19.91 -13.50 2.87
N ILE A 4 20.68 -13.41 3.96
CA ILE A 4 20.95 -12.13 4.60
C ILE A 4 21.86 -11.27 3.70
N ALA A 5 22.91 -11.87 3.13
CA ALA A 5 23.81 -11.15 2.23
C ALA A 5 23.08 -10.64 0.99
N SER A 6 22.24 -11.48 0.35
CA SER A 6 21.44 -11.06 -0.81
C SER A 6 20.44 -9.95 -0.46
N ALA A 7 19.79 -10.00 0.71
CA ALA A 7 18.88 -8.94 1.16
C ALA A 7 19.61 -7.62 1.45
N VAL A 8 20.81 -7.67 2.04
CA VAL A 8 21.63 -6.46 2.27
C VAL A 8 22.09 -5.86 0.94
N VAL A 9 22.52 -6.69 -0.02
CA VAL A 9 22.87 -6.22 -1.37
C VAL A 9 21.66 -5.58 -2.05
N LEU A 10 20.50 -6.21 -1.96
CA LEU A 10 19.26 -5.66 -2.51
C LEU A 10 18.93 -4.29 -1.89
N GLY A 11 19.05 -4.17 -0.56
CA GLY A 11 18.86 -2.91 0.14
C GLY A 11 19.85 -1.84 -0.31
N ALA A 12 21.12 -2.18 -0.45
CA ALA A 12 22.16 -1.25 -0.92
C ALA A 12 21.90 -0.78 -2.36
N LEU A 13 21.50 -1.69 -3.26
CA LEU A 13 21.13 -1.36 -4.64
C LEU A 13 19.88 -0.49 -4.70
N SER A 14 18.88 -0.73 -3.86
CA SER A 14 17.68 0.10 -3.79
C SER A 14 17.98 1.53 -3.33
N VAL A 15 18.88 1.69 -2.35
CA VAL A 15 19.35 3.02 -1.91
C VAL A 15 20.20 3.68 -3.00
N TRP A 16 21.03 2.93 -3.71
CA TRP A 16 21.78 3.45 -4.85
C TRP A 16 20.85 3.96 -5.95
N LEU A 17 19.80 3.21 -6.30
CA LEU A 17 18.77 3.65 -7.26
C LEU A 17 18.14 4.96 -6.83
N LEU A 18 17.79 5.11 -5.54
CA LEU A 18 17.20 6.35 -5.00
C LEU A 18 18.12 7.56 -5.18
N VAL A 19 19.43 7.38 -4.98
CA VAL A 19 20.42 8.47 -5.10
C VAL A 19 20.71 8.80 -6.56
N ALA A 20 20.73 7.78 -7.43
CA ALA A 20 21.02 7.94 -8.85
C ALA A 20 19.82 8.36 -9.70
N PHE A 21 18.61 8.34 -9.12
CA PHE A 21 17.36 8.69 -9.81
C PHE A 21 17.30 10.19 -10.15
N ASP A 22 16.98 10.50 -11.41
CA ASP A 22 16.77 11.86 -11.88
C ASP A 22 15.29 12.27 -11.71
N PRO A 23 14.98 13.17 -10.76
CA PRO A 23 13.60 13.59 -10.53
C PRO A 23 12.99 14.41 -11.67
N SER A 24 13.80 14.95 -12.59
CA SER A 24 13.30 15.72 -13.74
C SER A 24 12.79 14.86 -14.89
N ASN A 25 13.10 13.56 -14.89
CA ASN A 25 12.64 12.61 -15.91
C ASN A 25 11.39 11.85 -15.42
N PRO A 26 10.20 12.12 -15.98
CA PRO A 26 8.94 11.48 -15.55
C PRO A 26 8.81 10.01 -15.97
N GLY A 27 9.57 9.57 -16.97
CA GLY A 27 9.49 8.24 -17.56
C GLY A 27 10.29 7.18 -16.82
N LEU A 28 10.31 5.96 -17.38
CA LEU A 28 11.10 4.86 -16.86
C LEU A 28 12.61 5.14 -16.99
N GLN A 29 13.34 4.93 -15.92
CA GLN A 29 14.79 5.08 -15.82
C GLN A 29 15.43 3.71 -15.53
N PHE A 30 16.74 3.61 -15.76
CA PHE A 30 17.52 2.37 -15.59
C PHE A 30 16.93 1.19 -16.37
N VAL A 31 16.40 1.48 -17.57
CA VAL A 31 15.70 0.49 -18.37
C VAL A 31 16.68 -0.57 -18.87
N SER A 32 16.33 -1.83 -18.60
CA SER A 32 16.98 -3.00 -19.21
C SER A 32 15.91 -3.79 -19.96
N SER A 33 16.14 -4.05 -21.24
CA SER A 33 15.19 -4.78 -22.10
C SER A 33 15.89 -5.91 -22.84
N ALA A 34 15.28 -7.09 -22.84
CA ALA A 34 15.69 -8.24 -23.61
C ALA A 34 14.46 -8.99 -24.12
N MET A 35 14.51 -9.44 -25.38
CA MET A 35 13.46 -10.31 -25.91
C MET A 35 13.52 -11.66 -25.21
N TRP A 36 12.38 -12.10 -24.67
CA TRP A 36 12.27 -13.38 -23.96
C TRP A 36 11.55 -14.44 -24.81
N VAL A 37 10.34 -14.14 -25.28
CA VAL A 37 9.57 -15.06 -26.14
C VAL A 37 9.16 -14.30 -27.40
N GLU A 38 9.96 -14.46 -28.48
CA GLU A 38 9.79 -13.74 -29.75
C GLU A 38 8.42 -13.98 -30.39
N ALA A 39 7.94 -15.24 -30.37
CA ALA A 39 6.66 -15.62 -30.95
C ALA A 39 5.43 -14.92 -30.34
N LEU A 40 5.55 -14.38 -29.13
CA LEU A 40 4.47 -13.70 -28.40
C LEU A 40 4.80 -12.23 -28.09
N ASP A 41 5.92 -11.71 -28.59
CA ASP A 41 6.45 -10.38 -28.27
C ASP A 41 6.54 -10.12 -26.73
N ILE A 42 6.87 -11.18 -25.97
CA ILE A 42 7.11 -11.06 -24.53
C ILE A 42 8.54 -10.61 -24.31
N LYS A 43 8.70 -9.49 -23.61
CA LYS A 43 9.98 -8.87 -23.30
C LYS A 43 10.27 -8.92 -21.81
N PHE A 44 11.53 -9.14 -21.48
CA PHE A 44 12.03 -8.96 -20.12
C PHE A 44 12.44 -7.49 -19.96
N VAL A 45 11.45 -6.63 -19.64
CA VAL A 45 11.67 -5.19 -19.47
C VAL A 45 11.62 -4.86 -18.00
N LEU A 46 12.70 -4.26 -17.50
CA LEU A 46 12.79 -3.73 -16.14
C LEU A 46 13.06 -2.24 -16.21
N GLY A 47 12.44 -1.48 -15.31
CA GLY A 47 12.66 -0.04 -15.20
C GLY A 47 12.07 0.51 -13.90
N VAL A 48 12.42 1.73 -13.56
CA VAL A 48 11.95 2.45 -12.35
C VAL A 48 11.53 3.85 -12.76
N ASP A 49 10.42 4.31 -12.23
CA ASP A 49 9.96 5.70 -12.31
C ASP A 49 9.56 6.23 -10.92
N GLY A 50 9.08 7.46 -10.84
CA GLY A 50 8.67 8.08 -9.58
C GLY A 50 7.57 7.32 -8.83
N ILE A 51 6.72 6.56 -9.53
CA ILE A 51 5.64 5.75 -8.94
C ILE A 51 6.21 4.49 -8.27
N SER A 52 7.13 3.79 -8.93
CA SER A 52 7.70 2.52 -8.48
C SER A 52 8.91 2.66 -7.56
N LEU A 53 9.68 3.75 -7.67
CA LEU A 53 10.95 3.96 -6.97
C LEU A 53 10.85 3.70 -5.47
N PHE A 54 9.91 4.36 -4.80
CA PHE A 54 9.81 4.25 -3.34
C PHE A 54 9.25 2.90 -2.87
N LEU A 55 8.56 2.15 -3.73
CA LEU A 55 8.13 0.78 -3.45
C LEU A 55 9.30 -0.21 -3.58
N VAL A 56 10.19 0.02 -4.54
CA VAL A 56 11.46 -0.71 -4.68
C VAL A 56 12.35 -0.45 -3.46
N VAL A 57 12.51 0.82 -3.05
CA VAL A 57 13.29 1.21 -1.87
C VAL A 57 12.69 0.63 -0.59
N LEU A 58 11.38 0.73 -0.42
CA LEU A 58 10.66 0.15 0.72
C LEU A 58 10.91 -1.35 0.82
N THR A 59 10.82 -2.08 -0.30
CA THR A 59 11.09 -3.51 -0.36
C THR A 59 12.54 -3.80 0.03
N GLY A 60 13.50 -3.04 -0.54
CA GLY A 60 14.93 -3.17 -0.25
C GLY A 60 15.29 -2.91 1.21
N ILE A 61 14.53 -2.07 1.92
CA ILE A 61 14.74 -1.78 3.35
C ILE A 61 14.04 -2.82 4.24
N LEU A 62 12.78 -3.17 3.95
CA LEU A 62 11.99 -4.03 4.82
C LEU A 62 12.46 -5.50 4.80
N PHE A 63 12.90 -6.03 3.65
CA PHE A 63 13.34 -7.42 3.55
C PHE A 63 14.54 -7.74 4.45
N PRO A 64 15.66 -6.99 4.42
CA PRO A 64 16.73 -7.19 5.38
C PRO A 64 16.24 -7.09 6.84
N ILE A 65 15.42 -6.09 7.14
CA ILE A 65 14.88 -5.88 8.49
C ILE A 65 14.06 -7.09 8.95
N ALA A 66 13.18 -7.62 8.10
CA ALA A 66 12.37 -8.80 8.39
C ALA A 66 13.22 -10.04 8.66
N LEU A 67 14.29 -10.25 7.86
CA LEU A 67 15.25 -11.35 8.05
C LEU A 67 16.01 -11.24 9.36
N PHE A 68 16.42 -10.04 9.77
CA PHE A 68 17.13 -9.83 11.03
C PHE A 68 16.23 -9.91 12.26
N ALA A 69 15.02 -9.34 12.18
CA ALA A 69 14.10 -9.23 13.31
C ALA A 69 13.43 -10.56 13.69
N ALA A 70 13.22 -11.46 12.72
CA ALA A 70 12.38 -12.63 12.89
C ALA A 70 13.08 -13.92 12.48
N LYS A 71 13.79 -14.55 13.42
CA LYS A 71 14.38 -15.89 13.21
C LYS A 71 13.30 -16.97 13.39
N PRO A 72 13.27 -17.98 12.50
CA PRO A 72 12.35 -19.12 12.64
C PRO A 72 12.81 -20.08 13.76
N GLU A 73 11.85 -20.76 14.39
CA GLU A 73 12.11 -21.75 15.41
C GLU A 73 12.60 -23.10 14.83
N HIS A 74 12.28 -23.38 13.58
CA HIS A 74 12.61 -24.63 12.90
C HIS A 74 12.79 -24.44 11.38
N SER A 75 13.49 -25.39 10.75
CA SER A 75 13.65 -25.47 9.28
C SER A 75 14.14 -24.18 8.63
N GLU A 76 15.21 -23.57 9.16
CA GLU A 76 15.74 -22.26 8.76
C GLU A 76 16.01 -22.14 7.26
N LYS A 77 16.59 -23.14 6.59
CA LYS A 77 16.91 -23.08 5.16
C LYS A 77 15.67 -22.86 4.30
N GLY A 78 14.59 -23.61 4.57
CA GLY A 78 13.35 -23.46 3.82
C GLY A 78 12.66 -22.11 4.10
N TYR A 79 12.71 -21.63 5.34
CA TYR A 79 12.16 -20.33 5.72
C TYR A 79 12.83 -19.18 4.95
N TYR A 80 14.17 -19.14 4.97
CA TYR A 80 14.93 -18.11 4.28
C TYR A 80 14.81 -18.23 2.75
N PHE A 81 14.70 -19.45 2.21
CA PHE A 81 14.43 -19.66 0.78
C PHE A 81 13.11 -19.02 0.34
N TRP A 82 12.02 -19.34 1.03
CA TRP A 82 10.70 -18.80 0.69
C TRP A 82 10.63 -17.29 0.89
N LEU A 83 11.26 -16.79 1.96
CA LEU A 83 11.28 -15.36 2.22
C LEU A 83 12.07 -14.59 1.14
N THR A 84 13.23 -15.11 0.72
CA THR A 84 14.01 -14.49 -0.36
C THR A 84 13.27 -14.53 -1.70
N LEU A 85 12.59 -15.65 -2.01
CA LEU A 85 11.80 -15.78 -3.22
C LEU A 85 10.60 -14.82 -3.22
N LEU A 86 9.98 -14.60 -2.06
CA LEU A 86 8.92 -13.61 -1.87
C LEU A 86 9.43 -12.20 -2.22
N GLY A 87 10.61 -11.83 -1.71
CA GLY A 87 11.24 -10.54 -2.03
C GLY A 87 11.55 -10.37 -3.50
N ALA A 88 12.06 -11.41 -4.14
CA ALA A 88 12.31 -11.39 -5.59
C ALA A 88 11.02 -11.18 -6.38
N GLY A 89 9.91 -11.85 -5.99
CA GLY A 89 8.60 -11.64 -6.61
C GLY A 89 8.09 -10.21 -6.45
N CYS A 90 8.20 -9.62 -5.26
CA CYS A 90 7.81 -8.23 -5.02
C CYS A 90 8.62 -7.24 -5.87
N MET A 91 9.96 -7.43 -5.94
CA MET A 91 10.81 -6.61 -6.79
C MET A 91 10.46 -6.75 -8.26
N ALA A 92 10.20 -7.97 -8.74
CA ALA A 92 9.79 -8.21 -10.13
C ALA A 92 8.53 -7.41 -10.49
N VAL A 93 7.53 -7.35 -9.60
CA VAL A 93 6.30 -6.58 -9.82
C VAL A 93 6.56 -5.08 -9.96
N PHE A 94 7.36 -4.49 -9.07
CA PHE A 94 7.61 -3.04 -9.08
C PHE A 94 8.55 -2.58 -10.19
N LEU A 95 9.33 -3.49 -10.74
CA LEU A 95 10.28 -3.21 -11.82
C LEU A 95 9.74 -3.57 -13.20
N ALA A 96 8.66 -4.35 -13.31
CA ALA A 96 8.16 -4.87 -14.57
C ALA A 96 7.60 -3.76 -15.47
N GLY A 97 8.14 -3.67 -16.70
CA GLY A 97 7.63 -2.83 -17.80
C GLY A 97 6.85 -3.62 -18.86
N ASP A 98 6.63 -4.91 -18.66
CA ASP A 98 5.87 -5.83 -19.52
C ASP A 98 4.74 -6.48 -18.72
N LEU A 99 3.56 -6.62 -19.32
CA LEU A 99 2.36 -7.15 -18.66
C LEU A 99 2.51 -8.61 -18.21
N PHE A 100 3.17 -9.43 -19.02
CA PHE A 100 3.35 -10.83 -18.67
C PHE A 100 4.39 -11.00 -17.55
N LEU A 101 5.46 -10.21 -17.60
CA LEU A 101 6.47 -10.17 -16.53
C LEU A 101 5.88 -9.69 -15.21
N PHE A 102 5.02 -8.66 -15.25
CA PHE A 102 4.26 -8.20 -14.09
C PHE A 102 3.41 -9.33 -13.50
N PHE A 103 2.64 -10.02 -14.33
CA PHE A 103 1.80 -11.14 -13.88
C PHE A 103 2.63 -12.25 -13.23
N LEU A 104 3.74 -12.63 -13.83
CA LEU A 104 4.63 -13.65 -13.26
C LEU A 104 5.19 -13.23 -11.89
N GLY A 105 5.64 -11.99 -11.76
CA GLY A 105 6.07 -11.44 -10.47
C GLY A 105 4.95 -11.47 -9.44
N PHE A 106 3.75 -11.07 -9.83
CA PHE A 106 2.56 -11.05 -8.96
C PHE A 106 2.21 -12.45 -8.44
N GLU A 107 2.21 -13.47 -9.31
CA GLU A 107 1.98 -14.88 -8.96
C GLU A 107 3.13 -15.47 -8.15
N LEU A 108 4.37 -15.08 -8.46
CA LEU A 108 5.54 -15.56 -7.73
C LEU A 108 5.48 -15.21 -6.24
N THR A 109 4.76 -14.16 -5.83
CA THR A 109 4.57 -13.80 -4.42
C THR A 109 3.63 -14.75 -3.67
N LEU A 110 2.74 -15.44 -4.38
CA LEU A 110 1.67 -16.25 -3.80
C LEU A 110 2.21 -17.52 -3.14
N VAL A 111 3.03 -18.27 -3.87
CA VAL A 111 3.54 -19.58 -3.43
C VAL A 111 4.43 -19.44 -2.18
N PRO A 112 5.43 -18.54 -2.13
CA PRO A 112 6.25 -18.35 -0.94
C PRO A 112 5.44 -18.02 0.30
N LEU A 113 4.48 -17.10 0.18
CA LEU A 113 3.68 -16.69 1.33
C LEU A 113 2.75 -17.80 1.81
N TYR A 114 2.18 -18.58 0.90
CA TYR A 114 1.42 -19.79 1.24
C TYR A 114 2.23 -20.73 2.14
N PHE A 115 3.46 -21.04 1.75
CA PHE A 115 4.34 -21.89 2.55
C PHE A 115 4.80 -21.24 3.85
N LEU A 116 5.09 -19.93 3.84
CA LEU A 116 5.47 -19.20 5.05
C LEU A 116 4.34 -19.23 6.10
N ILE A 117 3.10 -18.98 5.71
CA ILE A 117 1.96 -19.08 6.60
C ILE A 117 1.71 -20.54 7.01
N GLY A 118 1.62 -21.46 6.04
CA GLY A 118 1.20 -22.85 6.29
C GLY A 118 2.18 -23.68 7.10
N LYS A 119 3.48 -23.42 6.99
CA LYS A 119 4.53 -24.20 7.68
C LYS A 119 5.05 -23.52 8.95
N TRP A 120 5.29 -22.21 8.95
CA TRP A 120 5.86 -21.46 10.08
C TRP A 120 4.86 -20.57 10.81
N GLY A 121 3.60 -20.60 10.39
CA GLY A 121 2.51 -19.90 11.08
C GLY A 121 2.07 -20.60 12.36
N HIS A 122 1.13 -19.96 13.04
CA HIS A 122 0.58 -20.40 14.33
C HIS A 122 -0.88 -20.86 14.18
N GLY A 123 -1.45 -21.41 15.23
CA GLY A 123 -2.86 -21.72 15.34
C GLY A 123 -3.48 -22.42 14.11
N ARG A 124 -4.42 -21.75 13.45
CA ARG A 124 -5.12 -22.26 12.25
C ARG A 124 -4.38 -21.98 10.94
N ARG A 125 -3.05 -22.06 10.95
CA ARG A 125 -2.15 -21.70 9.84
C ARG A 125 -2.52 -22.28 8.48
N VAL A 126 -2.95 -23.57 8.43
CA VAL A 126 -3.33 -24.24 7.18
C VAL A 126 -4.60 -23.62 6.60
N TYR A 127 -5.59 -23.33 7.44
CA TYR A 127 -6.80 -22.64 7.02
C TYR A 127 -6.49 -21.23 6.47
N ALA A 128 -5.66 -20.47 7.18
CA ALA A 128 -5.28 -19.12 6.77
C ALA A 128 -4.48 -19.11 5.46
N ALA A 129 -3.54 -20.06 5.30
CA ALA A 129 -2.78 -20.23 4.07
C ALA A 129 -3.68 -20.58 2.88
N ASN A 130 -4.59 -21.55 3.03
CA ASN A 130 -5.53 -21.93 1.98
C ASN A 130 -6.47 -20.78 1.62
N LYS A 131 -7.01 -20.08 2.61
CA LYS A 131 -7.89 -18.92 2.39
C LYS A 131 -7.18 -17.83 1.62
N PHE A 132 -5.97 -17.46 2.04
CA PHE A 132 -5.12 -16.49 1.33
C PHE A 132 -4.89 -16.93 -0.12
N PHE A 133 -4.45 -18.18 -0.32
CA PHE A 133 -4.16 -18.73 -1.64
C PHE A 133 -5.37 -18.69 -2.56
N LEU A 134 -6.52 -19.20 -2.11
CA LEU A 134 -7.72 -19.26 -2.93
C LEU A 134 -8.26 -17.87 -3.31
N PHE A 135 -8.26 -16.92 -2.36
CA PHE A 135 -8.69 -15.54 -2.64
C PHE A 135 -7.81 -14.87 -3.67
N THR A 136 -6.48 -14.94 -3.48
CA THR A 136 -5.53 -14.25 -4.37
C THR A 136 -5.46 -14.92 -5.74
N MET A 137 -5.44 -16.25 -5.81
CA MET A 137 -5.43 -17.00 -7.06
C MET A 137 -6.71 -16.78 -7.88
N ALA A 138 -7.88 -16.72 -7.25
CA ALA A 138 -9.12 -16.45 -7.96
C ALA A 138 -9.13 -15.05 -8.63
N GLY A 139 -8.61 -14.04 -7.93
CA GLY A 139 -8.46 -12.69 -8.50
C GLY A 139 -7.46 -12.65 -9.64
N SER A 140 -6.27 -13.21 -9.44
CA SER A 140 -5.19 -13.16 -10.43
C SER A 140 -5.46 -14.03 -11.67
N ALA A 141 -6.23 -15.13 -11.53
CA ALA A 141 -6.68 -15.90 -12.68
C ALA A 141 -7.59 -15.09 -13.62
N LEU A 142 -8.49 -14.26 -13.06
CA LEU A 142 -9.27 -13.33 -13.87
C LEU A 142 -8.39 -12.29 -14.57
N MET A 143 -7.39 -11.76 -13.88
CA MET A 143 -6.43 -10.82 -14.45
C MET A 143 -5.64 -11.48 -15.60
N LEU A 144 -5.21 -12.73 -15.47
CA LEU A 144 -4.51 -13.45 -16.54
C LEU A 144 -5.37 -13.55 -17.81
N VAL A 145 -6.64 -13.92 -17.64
CA VAL A 145 -7.58 -13.98 -18.77
C VAL A 145 -7.69 -12.61 -19.45
N CYS A 146 -7.76 -11.53 -18.66
CA CYS A 146 -7.82 -10.18 -19.19
C CYS A 146 -6.51 -9.74 -19.87
N ILE A 147 -5.35 -10.11 -19.33
CA ILE A 147 -4.04 -9.83 -19.95
C ILE A 147 -3.94 -10.52 -21.32
N VAL A 148 -4.31 -11.80 -21.40
CA VAL A 148 -4.28 -12.54 -22.68
C VAL A 148 -5.29 -11.95 -23.67
N ALA A 149 -6.52 -11.64 -23.21
CA ALA A 149 -7.53 -11.00 -24.05
C ALA A 149 -7.06 -9.64 -24.57
N LEU A 150 -6.43 -8.83 -23.71
CA LEU A 150 -5.89 -7.52 -24.08
C LEU A 150 -4.80 -7.65 -25.16
N ALA A 151 -3.84 -8.55 -24.97
CA ALA A 151 -2.75 -8.79 -25.91
C ALA A 151 -3.25 -9.27 -27.29
N VAL A 152 -4.33 -10.07 -27.30
CA VAL A 152 -4.94 -10.55 -28.56
C VAL A 152 -5.77 -9.48 -29.26
N LEU A 153 -6.51 -8.66 -28.48
CA LEU A 153 -7.34 -7.58 -29.03
C LEU A 153 -6.49 -6.47 -29.62
N ASP A 154 -5.39 -6.10 -28.97
CA ASP A 154 -4.43 -5.12 -29.50
C ASP A 154 -3.77 -5.64 -30.79
N GLY A 155 -3.39 -6.91 -30.81
CA GLY A 155 -2.81 -7.56 -31.99
C GLY A 155 -3.77 -7.70 -33.20
N ALA A 156 -5.07 -7.59 -32.97
CA ALA A 156 -6.08 -7.57 -34.07
C ALA A 156 -6.19 -6.18 -34.74
N GLY A 157 -5.56 -5.14 -34.18
CA GLY A 157 -5.48 -3.81 -34.77
C GLY A 157 -4.44 -3.69 -35.90
N GLU A 158 -4.17 -2.47 -36.33
CA GLU A 158 -3.32 -2.19 -37.52
C GLU A 158 -1.85 -2.67 -37.41
N GLY A 159 -1.40 -3.12 -36.25
CA GLY A 159 -0.02 -3.55 -35.99
C GLY A 159 0.29 -5.04 -36.17
N GLY A 160 -0.71 -5.90 -36.35
CA GLY A 160 -0.59 -7.32 -36.75
C GLY A 160 0.34 -8.16 -35.87
N GLY A 161 -0.03 -8.51 -34.62
CA GLY A 161 0.68 -9.46 -33.77
C GLY A 161 0.35 -9.28 -32.28
N VAL A 162 0.36 -10.36 -31.50
CA VAL A 162 0.17 -10.35 -30.05
C VAL A 162 1.31 -9.56 -29.41
N THR A 163 1.01 -8.67 -28.48
CA THR A 163 2.02 -7.95 -27.69
C THR A 163 1.64 -7.86 -26.21
N PHE A 164 2.63 -7.86 -25.34
CA PHE A 164 2.48 -7.62 -23.90
C PHE A 164 3.18 -6.33 -23.44
N ASP A 165 3.65 -5.54 -24.42
CA ASP A 165 4.29 -4.25 -24.16
C ASP A 165 3.28 -3.24 -23.62
N LEU A 166 3.49 -2.81 -22.37
CA LEU A 166 2.57 -1.94 -21.64
C LEU A 166 2.32 -0.61 -22.37
N VAL A 167 3.36 0.03 -22.88
CA VAL A 167 3.27 1.34 -23.52
C VAL A 167 2.54 1.24 -24.86
N ARG A 168 2.90 0.23 -25.67
CA ARG A 168 2.27 -0.01 -26.97
C ARG A 168 0.77 -0.24 -26.83
N ILE A 169 0.34 -1.05 -25.85
CA ILE A 169 -1.08 -1.32 -25.61
C ILE A 169 -1.82 -0.06 -25.15
N ALA A 170 -1.22 0.71 -24.23
CA ALA A 170 -1.84 1.93 -23.69
C ALA A 170 -2.01 3.03 -24.76
N GLU A 171 -1.11 3.10 -25.74
CA GLU A 171 -1.15 4.10 -26.81
C GLU A 171 -1.94 3.62 -28.05
N GLY A 172 -2.19 2.33 -28.17
CA GLY A 172 -2.81 1.71 -29.36
C GLY A 172 -4.26 2.11 -29.62
N GLY A 173 -5.01 2.53 -28.63
CA GLY A 173 -6.35 3.16 -28.78
C GLY A 173 -7.45 2.26 -29.38
N VAL A 174 -7.26 0.94 -29.47
CA VAL A 174 -8.10 0.01 -30.24
C VAL A 174 -9.32 -0.51 -29.46
N LEU A 175 -9.34 -0.36 -28.14
CA LEU A 175 -10.37 -0.96 -27.30
C LEU A 175 -11.68 -0.15 -27.30
N SER A 176 -12.79 -0.82 -27.60
CA SER A 176 -14.12 -0.23 -27.36
C SER A 176 -14.36 0.02 -25.87
N GLU A 177 -15.22 1.01 -25.56
CA GLU A 177 -15.60 1.35 -24.18
C GLU A 177 -16.04 0.11 -23.36
N THR A 178 -16.84 -0.77 -23.96
CA THR A 178 -17.29 -2.01 -23.32
C THR A 178 -16.13 -2.97 -23.05
N ALA A 179 -15.19 -3.11 -23.97
CA ALA A 179 -14.00 -3.95 -23.78
C ALA A 179 -13.11 -3.39 -22.67
N GLN A 180 -12.87 -2.07 -22.65
CA GLN A 180 -12.14 -1.42 -21.55
C GLN A 180 -12.77 -1.71 -20.19
N ARG A 181 -14.10 -1.55 -20.05
CA ARG A 181 -14.81 -1.80 -18.78
C ARG A 181 -14.72 -3.26 -18.34
N VAL A 182 -14.92 -4.22 -19.24
CA VAL A 182 -14.86 -5.65 -18.90
C VAL A 182 -13.45 -6.07 -18.48
N LEU A 183 -12.44 -5.67 -19.25
CA LEU A 183 -11.04 -6.00 -18.96
C LEU A 183 -10.58 -5.32 -17.68
N PHE A 184 -10.91 -4.05 -17.49
CA PHE A 184 -10.63 -3.31 -16.26
C PHE A 184 -11.20 -4.01 -15.02
N LEU A 185 -12.45 -4.48 -15.06
CA LEU A 185 -13.05 -5.18 -13.94
C LEU A 185 -12.32 -6.48 -13.57
N GLY A 186 -11.72 -7.16 -14.54
CA GLY A 186 -10.88 -8.33 -14.27
C GLY A 186 -9.58 -7.96 -13.55
N PHE A 187 -8.93 -6.84 -13.93
CA PHE A 187 -7.79 -6.29 -13.19
C PHE A 187 -8.20 -5.80 -11.80
N VAL A 188 -9.34 -5.10 -11.70
CA VAL A 188 -9.92 -4.66 -10.41
C VAL A 188 -10.14 -5.84 -9.48
N ALA A 189 -10.64 -6.97 -9.95
CA ALA A 189 -10.85 -8.17 -9.11
C ALA A 189 -9.53 -8.64 -8.47
N ALA A 190 -8.45 -8.72 -9.25
CA ALA A 190 -7.13 -9.10 -8.73
C ALA A 190 -6.58 -8.09 -7.71
N PHE A 191 -6.64 -6.80 -8.07
CA PHE A 191 -6.08 -5.74 -7.25
C PHE A 191 -6.90 -5.50 -5.99
N ALA A 192 -8.24 -5.54 -6.07
CA ALA A 192 -9.13 -5.39 -4.92
C ALA A 192 -8.97 -6.52 -3.90
N VAL A 193 -8.71 -7.74 -4.35
CA VAL A 193 -8.35 -8.86 -3.46
C VAL A 193 -7.01 -8.60 -2.81
N LYS A 194 -5.99 -8.17 -3.55
CA LYS A 194 -4.62 -8.00 -3.05
C LYS A 194 -4.50 -6.82 -2.09
N VAL A 195 -5.19 -5.69 -2.37
CA VAL A 195 -5.21 -4.46 -1.53
C VAL A 195 -5.97 -4.61 -0.22
N PRO A 196 -6.67 -5.55 0.01
CA PRO A 196 -7.92 -6.03 0.59
C PRO A 196 -9.05 -4.97 0.65
N VAL A 197 -9.53 -4.57 -0.51
CA VAL A 197 -10.70 -3.68 -0.62
C VAL A 197 -11.95 -4.39 -0.10
N PHE A 198 -12.83 -3.67 0.61
CA PHE A 198 -14.13 -4.23 0.98
C PHE A 198 -14.95 -4.62 -0.27
N PRO A 199 -15.58 -5.81 -0.34
CA PRO A 199 -15.69 -6.87 0.66
C PRO A 199 -14.59 -7.96 0.56
N PHE A 200 -13.59 -7.83 -0.28
CA PHE A 200 -12.58 -8.85 -0.59
C PHE A 200 -11.44 -8.97 0.46
N HIS A 201 -11.57 -8.30 1.60
CA HIS A 201 -10.55 -8.17 2.66
C HIS A 201 -10.44 -9.34 3.63
N THR A 202 -11.41 -10.27 3.64
CA THR A 202 -11.58 -11.23 4.77
C THR A 202 -10.44 -12.23 4.94
N TRP A 203 -9.60 -12.41 3.94
CA TRP A 203 -8.41 -13.27 4.01
C TRP A 203 -7.28 -12.64 4.82
N LEU A 204 -7.16 -11.30 4.79
CA LEU A 204 -6.03 -10.57 5.35
C LEU A 204 -5.88 -10.73 6.86
N PRO A 205 -6.94 -10.51 7.70
CA PRO A 205 -6.81 -10.66 9.14
C PRO A 205 -6.46 -12.09 9.56
N ASP A 206 -6.96 -13.10 8.85
CA ASP A 206 -6.63 -14.49 9.13
C ASP A 206 -5.18 -14.81 8.74
N ALA A 207 -4.73 -14.34 7.56
CA ALA A 207 -3.35 -14.51 7.12
C ALA A 207 -2.37 -13.84 8.09
N HIS A 208 -2.60 -12.58 8.48
CA HIS A 208 -1.73 -11.88 9.43
C HIS A 208 -1.69 -12.52 10.80
N THR A 209 -2.86 -12.91 11.35
CA THR A 209 -2.94 -13.48 12.69
C THR A 209 -2.10 -14.74 12.79
N GLU A 210 -2.14 -15.58 11.76
CA GLU A 210 -1.45 -16.86 11.74
C GLU A 210 -0.02 -16.80 11.20
N ALA A 211 0.34 -15.83 10.35
CA ALA A 211 1.66 -15.74 9.74
C ALA A 211 2.79 -15.57 10.77
N PRO A 212 4.00 -16.10 10.48
CA PRO A 212 5.19 -15.78 11.27
C PRO A 212 5.50 -14.28 11.15
N THR A 213 6.27 -13.74 12.09
CA THR A 213 6.55 -12.30 12.18
C THR A 213 7.06 -11.71 10.87
N ALA A 214 8.10 -12.29 10.23
CA ALA A 214 8.60 -11.77 8.96
C ALA A 214 7.54 -11.86 7.85
N GLY A 215 6.74 -12.95 7.79
CA GLY A 215 5.62 -13.05 6.85
C GLY A 215 4.59 -11.93 7.04
N SER A 216 4.29 -11.54 8.29
CA SER A 216 3.39 -10.41 8.57
C SER A 216 4.02 -9.07 8.20
N VAL A 217 5.34 -8.89 8.40
CA VAL A 217 6.07 -7.68 8.00
C VAL A 217 6.02 -7.49 6.49
N ASP A 218 6.35 -8.53 5.72
CA ASP A 218 6.37 -8.44 4.26
C ASP A 218 4.95 -8.35 3.67
N LEU A 219 3.98 -9.04 4.26
CA LEU A 219 2.58 -8.97 3.83
C LEU A 219 2.03 -7.55 4.01
N ALA A 220 2.15 -6.96 5.20
CA ALA A 220 1.70 -5.59 5.44
C ALA A 220 2.60 -4.55 4.78
N GLY A 221 3.90 -4.77 4.82
CA GLY A 221 4.89 -3.82 4.35
C GLY A 221 4.92 -3.66 2.84
N VAL A 222 4.83 -4.77 2.09
CA VAL A 222 5.08 -4.79 0.64
C VAL A 222 3.93 -5.39 -0.17
N LEU A 223 3.40 -6.58 0.22
CA LEU A 223 2.46 -7.30 -0.64
C LEU A 223 1.17 -6.55 -0.93
N LEU A 224 0.60 -5.84 0.04
CA LEU A 224 -0.62 -5.06 -0.20
C LEU A 224 -0.41 -3.98 -1.26
N LYS A 225 0.82 -3.45 -1.35
CA LYS A 225 1.20 -2.41 -2.31
C LYS A 225 1.29 -2.90 -3.74
N LEU A 226 1.44 -4.20 -3.95
CA LEU A 226 1.38 -4.77 -5.30
C LEU A 226 0.02 -4.51 -5.96
N GLY A 227 -1.07 -4.55 -5.18
CA GLY A 227 -2.40 -4.27 -5.71
C GLY A 227 -2.67 -2.77 -5.93
N THR A 228 -2.26 -1.89 -5.00
CA THR A 228 -2.38 -0.43 -5.19
C THR A 228 -1.49 0.07 -6.32
N TYR A 229 -0.25 -0.44 -6.41
CA TYR A 229 0.61 -0.18 -7.56
C TYR A 229 -0.03 -0.69 -8.87
N GLY A 230 -0.65 -1.87 -8.82
CA GLY A 230 -1.40 -2.43 -9.94
C GLY A 230 -2.53 -1.52 -10.40
N PHE A 231 -3.30 -0.93 -9.50
CA PHE A 231 -4.31 0.07 -9.85
C PHE A 231 -3.71 1.27 -10.57
N ILE A 232 -2.62 1.85 -10.06
CA ILE A 232 -1.98 3.03 -10.64
C ILE A 232 -1.34 2.67 -11.99
N ARG A 233 -0.46 1.69 -12.02
CA ARG A 233 0.39 1.37 -13.19
C ARG A 233 -0.35 0.68 -14.33
N TYR A 234 -1.31 -0.20 -14.01
CA TYR A 234 -2.00 -1.01 -15.02
C TYR A 234 -3.48 -0.63 -15.11
N GLY A 235 -4.15 -0.36 -14.01
CA GLY A 235 -5.55 0.03 -14.00
C GLY A 235 -5.80 1.37 -14.67
N LEU A 236 -5.18 2.42 -14.17
CA LEU A 236 -5.37 3.78 -14.69
C LEU A 236 -4.70 3.99 -16.06
N TYR A 237 -3.54 3.39 -16.28
CA TYR A 237 -2.76 3.61 -17.50
C TYR A 237 -3.33 2.86 -18.72
N LEU A 238 -3.78 1.60 -18.53
CA LEU A 238 -4.32 0.79 -19.63
C LEU A 238 -5.80 1.07 -19.92
N PHE A 239 -6.57 1.51 -18.93
CA PHE A 239 -8.02 1.61 -19.04
C PHE A 239 -8.54 2.94 -18.49
N PRO A 240 -8.06 4.09 -19.00
CA PRO A 240 -8.39 5.40 -18.44
C PRO A 240 -9.90 5.70 -18.44
N GLU A 241 -10.64 5.40 -19.53
CA GLU A 241 -12.09 5.60 -19.58
C GLU A 241 -12.85 4.73 -18.57
N ALA A 242 -12.45 3.45 -18.47
CA ALA A 242 -13.06 2.54 -17.50
C ALA A 242 -12.72 2.93 -16.05
N ALA A 243 -11.53 3.48 -15.81
CA ALA A 243 -11.11 3.97 -14.50
C ALA A 243 -11.94 5.19 -14.07
N VAL A 244 -12.14 6.16 -14.96
CA VAL A 244 -13.02 7.32 -14.71
C VAL A 244 -14.46 6.86 -14.44
N TRP A 245 -14.98 5.95 -15.27
CA TRP A 245 -16.34 5.38 -15.08
C TRP A 245 -16.49 4.67 -13.72
N ALA A 246 -15.48 3.91 -13.26
CA ALA A 246 -15.55 3.12 -12.04
C ALA A 246 -15.13 3.92 -10.78
N ALA A 247 -14.52 5.10 -10.93
CA ALA A 247 -13.98 5.89 -9.82
C ALA A 247 -14.98 6.11 -8.68
N PRO A 248 -16.24 6.51 -8.90
CA PRO A 248 -17.22 6.69 -7.82
C PRO A 248 -17.46 5.41 -7.02
N ALA A 249 -17.50 4.26 -7.69
CA ALA A 249 -17.70 2.98 -7.02
C ALA A 249 -16.48 2.57 -6.20
N LEU A 250 -15.27 2.73 -6.74
CA LEU A 250 -14.03 2.34 -6.07
C LEU A 250 -13.67 3.28 -4.92
N ILE A 251 -13.93 4.59 -5.03
CA ILE A 251 -13.86 5.53 -3.90
C ILE A 251 -14.84 5.10 -2.80
N SER A 252 -16.07 4.76 -3.15
CA SER A 252 -17.08 4.33 -2.18
C SER A 252 -16.68 3.04 -1.46
N LEU A 253 -16.12 2.06 -2.18
CA LEU A 253 -15.60 0.83 -1.58
C LEU A 253 -14.39 1.10 -0.67
N GLY A 254 -13.48 2.01 -1.07
CA GLY A 254 -12.39 2.50 -0.23
C GLY A 254 -12.91 3.12 1.06
N LEU A 255 -13.89 4.02 0.96
CA LEU A 255 -14.53 4.68 2.09
C LEU A 255 -15.21 3.68 3.05
N ILE A 256 -15.96 2.71 2.51
CA ILE A 256 -16.53 1.63 3.32
C ILE A 256 -15.41 0.87 4.03
N GLY A 257 -14.32 0.56 3.32
CA GLY A 257 -13.14 -0.09 3.90
C GLY A 257 -12.53 0.71 5.05
N ILE A 258 -12.42 2.03 4.94
CA ILE A 258 -11.92 2.93 6.00
C ILE A 258 -12.77 2.79 7.26
N ILE A 259 -14.08 3.02 7.16
CA ILE A 259 -14.97 3.02 8.33
C ILE A 259 -15.16 1.61 8.88
N TYR A 260 -15.47 0.64 8.03
CA TYR A 260 -15.66 -0.76 8.43
C TYR A 260 -14.39 -1.34 9.06
N GLY A 261 -13.23 -1.14 8.41
CA GLY A 261 -11.94 -1.63 8.92
C GLY A 261 -11.63 -1.08 10.31
N ALA A 262 -11.84 0.22 10.52
CA ALA A 262 -11.62 0.88 11.80
C ALA A 262 -12.58 0.39 12.90
N VAL A 263 -13.88 0.27 12.60
CA VAL A 263 -14.89 -0.25 13.56
C VAL A 263 -14.57 -1.69 13.94
N VAL A 264 -14.26 -2.53 12.97
CA VAL A 264 -13.91 -3.94 13.25
C VAL A 264 -12.59 -4.05 14.01
N ALA A 265 -11.59 -3.20 13.72
CA ALA A 265 -10.34 -3.12 14.48
C ALA A 265 -10.62 -2.81 15.96
N ALA A 266 -11.50 -1.84 16.24
CA ALA A 266 -11.91 -1.48 17.61
C ALA A 266 -12.53 -2.66 18.39
N MET A 267 -13.19 -3.58 17.71
CA MET A 267 -13.86 -4.73 18.31
C MET A 267 -12.94 -5.94 18.54
N GLN A 268 -11.67 -5.87 18.10
CA GLN A 268 -10.76 -7.02 18.24
C GLN A 268 -10.26 -7.18 19.68
N ARG A 269 -10.21 -8.45 20.11
CA ARG A 269 -9.61 -8.84 21.40
C ARG A 269 -8.13 -9.20 21.27
N ASN A 270 -7.70 -9.54 20.06
CA ASN A 270 -6.34 -9.91 19.72
C ASN A 270 -5.61 -8.73 19.11
N LEU A 271 -4.50 -8.30 19.70
CA LEU A 271 -3.74 -7.11 19.30
C LEU A 271 -3.17 -7.23 17.87
N LYS A 272 -2.69 -8.42 17.48
CA LYS A 272 -2.17 -8.66 16.14
C LYS A 272 -3.27 -8.56 15.09
N ARG A 273 -4.47 -9.05 15.40
CA ARG A 273 -5.65 -8.98 14.54
C ARG A 273 -6.19 -7.56 14.43
N LEU A 274 -6.10 -6.78 15.50
CA LEU A 274 -6.42 -5.34 15.49
C LEU A 274 -5.54 -4.60 14.49
N VAL A 275 -4.21 -4.78 14.54
CA VAL A 275 -3.28 -4.16 13.59
C VAL A 275 -3.53 -4.67 12.17
N ALA A 276 -3.95 -5.92 11.96
CA ALA A 276 -4.33 -6.41 10.65
C ALA A 276 -5.57 -5.71 10.07
N TYR A 277 -6.61 -5.46 10.88
CA TYR A 277 -7.79 -4.70 10.45
C TYR A 277 -7.52 -3.21 10.26
N SER A 278 -6.57 -2.62 11.01
CA SER A 278 -6.14 -1.25 10.74
C SER A 278 -5.55 -1.12 9.32
N SER A 279 -4.87 -2.14 8.81
CA SER A 279 -4.37 -2.17 7.43
C SER A 279 -5.52 -2.12 6.40
N VAL A 280 -6.67 -2.77 6.66
CA VAL A 280 -7.85 -2.65 5.79
C VAL A 280 -8.31 -1.20 5.71
N SER A 281 -8.36 -0.49 6.84
CA SER A 281 -8.72 0.92 6.91
C SER A 281 -7.73 1.81 6.17
N HIS A 282 -6.43 1.71 6.45
CA HIS A 282 -5.39 2.54 5.84
C HIS A 282 -5.25 2.29 4.32
N MET A 283 -5.42 1.05 3.87
CA MET A 283 -5.42 0.74 2.43
C MET A 283 -6.69 1.23 1.72
N GLY A 284 -7.81 1.37 2.45
CA GLY A 284 -9.01 2.06 1.97
C GLY A 284 -8.74 3.52 1.60
N PHE A 285 -7.94 4.25 2.41
CA PHE A 285 -7.48 5.60 2.07
C PHE A 285 -6.67 5.59 0.76
N ALA A 286 -5.72 4.67 0.60
CA ALA A 286 -4.92 4.60 -0.62
C ALA A 286 -5.79 4.37 -1.87
N VAL A 287 -6.78 3.47 -1.80
CA VAL A 287 -7.71 3.25 -2.93
C VAL A 287 -8.53 4.52 -3.22
N MET A 288 -9.03 5.18 -2.18
CA MET A 288 -9.79 6.42 -2.33
C MET A 288 -8.98 7.51 -3.03
N GLY A 289 -7.70 7.69 -2.64
CA GLY A 289 -6.82 8.68 -3.26
C GLY A 289 -6.45 8.33 -4.71
N ILE A 290 -6.23 7.04 -5.04
CA ILE A 290 -5.97 6.59 -6.42
C ILE A 290 -7.11 7.00 -7.35
N PHE A 291 -8.35 6.78 -6.93
CA PHE A 291 -9.54 7.04 -7.75
C PHE A 291 -10.11 8.46 -7.58
N ALA A 292 -9.47 9.33 -6.79
CA ALA A 292 -9.67 10.77 -6.86
C ALA A 292 -9.20 11.35 -8.20
N LEU A 293 -8.35 10.63 -8.93
CA LEU A 293 -7.86 10.92 -10.28
C LEU A 293 -7.25 12.32 -10.42
N ASN A 294 -6.53 12.75 -9.38
CA ASN A 294 -5.76 13.99 -9.36
C ASN A 294 -4.38 13.80 -8.74
N VAL A 295 -3.52 14.77 -8.91
CA VAL A 295 -2.12 14.70 -8.48
C VAL A 295 -2.02 14.47 -6.97
N GLU A 296 -2.74 15.24 -6.16
CA GLU A 296 -2.70 15.17 -4.69
C GLU A 296 -3.15 13.79 -4.17
N GLY A 297 -4.22 13.24 -4.74
CA GLY A 297 -4.74 11.92 -4.38
C GLY A 297 -3.77 10.79 -4.72
N LEU A 298 -3.16 10.84 -5.91
CA LEU A 298 -2.19 9.86 -6.37
C LEU A 298 -0.89 9.92 -5.56
N GLU A 299 -0.32 11.12 -5.37
CA GLU A 299 0.85 11.32 -4.52
C GLU A 299 0.60 10.87 -3.08
N GLY A 300 -0.55 11.28 -2.52
CA GLY A 300 -0.97 10.85 -1.20
C GLY A 300 -1.08 9.34 -1.10
N SER A 301 -1.58 8.68 -2.14
CA SER A 301 -1.71 7.20 -2.17
C SER A 301 -0.35 6.51 -2.23
N ILE A 302 0.60 7.01 -3.02
CA ILE A 302 1.96 6.47 -3.08
C ILE A 302 2.66 6.69 -1.73
N MET A 303 2.53 7.89 -1.15
CA MET A 303 3.04 8.18 0.20
C MET A 303 2.43 7.26 1.25
N GLN A 304 1.11 7.02 1.21
CA GLN A 304 0.43 6.13 2.13
C GLN A 304 0.89 4.68 1.99
N MET A 305 1.17 4.21 0.77
CA MET A 305 1.77 2.89 0.55
C MET A 305 3.12 2.77 1.29
N VAL A 306 4.00 3.76 1.16
CA VAL A 306 5.31 3.78 1.81
C VAL A 306 5.17 3.88 3.33
N ASN A 307 4.39 4.84 3.81
CA ASN A 307 4.19 5.11 5.24
C ASN A 307 3.58 3.91 5.97
N HIS A 308 2.51 3.34 5.39
CA HIS A 308 1.88 2.13 5.92
C HIS A 308 2.88 0.97 5.98
N GLY A 309 3.74 0.79 4.97
CA GLY A 309 4.76 -0.25 4.96
C GLY A 309 5.75 -0.13 6.12
N ILE A 310 6.28 1.07 6.35
CA ILE A 310 7.22 1.37 7.43
C ILE A 310 6.57 1.19 8.80
N ILE A 311 5.40 1.81 9.00
CA ILE A 311 4.72 1.86 10.29
C ILE A 311 4.20 0.47 10.70
N THR A 312 3.44 -0.19 9.82
CA THR A 312 2.89 -1.52 10.14
C THR A 312 3.95 -2.60 10.16
N GLY A 313 5.00 -2.50 9.32
CA GLY A 313 6.16 -3.37 9.41
C GLY A 313 6.79 -3.32 10.81
N ALA A 314 7.03 -2.12 11.34
CA ALA A 314 7.54 -1.92 12.70
C ALA A 314 6.59 -2.46 13.78
N LEU A 315 5.28 -2.19 13.66
CA LEU A 315 4.27 -2.71 14.61
C LEU A 315 4.26 -4.24 14.62
N PHE A 316 4.35 -4.92 13.45
CA PHE A 316 4.41 -6.38 13.40
C PHE A 316 5.71 -6.94 13.96
N ILE A 317 6.84 -6.24 13.81
CA ILE A 317 8.11 -6.62 14.49
C ILE A 317 7.93 -6.54 16.00
N LEU A 318 7.39 -5.46 16.53
CA LEU A 318 7.12 -5.29 17.95
C LEU A 318 6.15 -6.35 18.48
N LEU A 319 5.08 -6.64 17.73
CA LEU A 319 4.17 -7.75 18.06
C LEU A 319 4.88 -9.11 18.06
N GLY A 320 5.82 -9.34 17.15
CA GLY A 320 6.66 -10.53 17.18
C GLY A 320 7.53 -10.61 18.44
N TYR A 321 8.09 -9.49 18.90
CA TYR A 321 8.85 -9.44 20.14
C TYR A 321 7.97 -9.63 21.40
N LEU A 322 6.74 -9.12 21.36
CA LEU A 322 5.72 -9.38 22.37
C LEU A 322 5.43 -10.88 22.48
N TYR A 323 5.16 -11.53 21.34
CA TYR A 323 4.82 -12.96 21.30
C TYR A 323 5.96 -13.85 21.80
N LYS A 324 7.21 -13.54 21.44
CA LYS A 324 8.38 -14.29 21.96
C LYS A 324 8.47 -14.30 23.50
N ARG A 325 7.89 -13.29 24.16
CA ARG A 325 7.96 -13.13 25.61
C ARG A 325 6.71 -13.63 26.32
N ARG A 326 5.53 -13.52 25.67
CA ARG A 326 4.25 -13.80 26.31
C ARG A 326 3.47 -14.94 25.68
N HIS A 327 3.81 -15.36 24.46
CA HIS A 327 3.11 -16.38 23.68
C HIS A 327 1.60 -16.12 23.52
N THR A 328 1.17 -14.86 23.65
CA THR A 328 -0.21 -14.42 23.47
C THR A 328 -0.26 -13.03 22.83
N TYR A 329 -1.37 -12.75 22.11
CA TYR A 329 -1.73 -11.43 21.62
C TYR A 329 -3.04 -10.94 22.25
N GLU A 330 -3.66 -11.72 23.17
CA GLU A 330 -4.93 -11.36 23.78
C GLU A 330 -4.76 -10.13 24.68
N ILE A 331 -5.51 -9.06 24.36
CA ILE A 331 -5.40 -7.77 25.05
C ILE A 331 -5.73 -7.91 26.56
N SER A 332 -6.66 -8.81 26.91
CA SER A 332 -7.04 -9.06 28.31
C SER A 332 -5.93 -9.69 29.16
N GLU A 333 -4.94 -10.34 28.53
CA GLU A 333 -3.80 -10.97 29.21
C GLU A 333 -2.59 -10.03 29.33
N LEU A 334 -2.67 -8.88 28.64
CA LEU A 334 -1.61 -7.87 28.60
C LEU A 334 -2.03 -6.65 29.42
N SER A 335 -1.19 -6.25 30.39
CA SER A 335 -1.41 -5.05 31.20
C SER A 335 -0.11 -4.54 31.80
N GLY A 336 0.01 -3.23 31.98
CA GLY A 336 1.11 -2.59 32.69
C GLY A 336 2.49 -2.74 32.06
N LEU A 337 2.57 -3.07 30.75
CA LEU A 337 3.84 -3.35 30.09
C LEU A 337 4.79 -2.13 30.09
N GLN A 338 4.27 -0.90 30.17
CA GLN A 338 5.09 0.31 30.26
C GLN A 338 5.97 0.34 31.51
N LYS A 339 5.51 -0.22 32.64
CA LYS A 339 6.27 -0.23 33.92
C LYS A 339 7.45 -1.21 33.88
N VAL A 340 7.33 -2.29 33.15
CA VAL A 340 8.34 -3.37 33.10
C VAL A 340 9.22 -3.32 31.84
N ALA A 341 8.75 -2.69 30.77
CA ALA A 341 9.44 -2.58 29.50
C ALA A 341 9.23 -1.18 28.86
N PRO A 342 9.83 -0.12 29.44
CA PRO A 342 9.60 1.25 29.00
C PRO A 342 10.12 1.53 27.58
N VAL A 343 11.22 0.91 27.13
CA VAL A 343 11.73 1.07 25.76
C VAL A 343 10.78 0.45 24.74
N PHE A 344 10.29 -0.76 25.03
CA PHE A 344 9.27 -1.41 24.20
C PHE A 344 8.00 -0.56 24.10
N ALA A 345 7.52 -0.02 25.21
CA ALA A 345 6.35 0.85 25.26
C ALA A 345 6.57 2.14 24.47
N GLY A 346 7.73 2.78 24.60
CA GLY A 346 8.07 4.00 23.85
C GLY A 346 8.12 3.76 22.33
N LEU A 347 8.70 2.66 21.89
CA LEU A 347 8.73 2.30 20.46
C LEU A 347 7.33 2.00 19.92
N PHE A 348 6.52 1.25 20.69
CA PHE A 348 5.14 0.99 20.29
C PHE A 348 4.33 2.28 20.22
N THR A 349 4.52 3.20 21.17
CA THR A 349 3.90 4.54 21.16
C THR A 349 4.26 5.31 19.90
N LEU A 350 5.53 5.34 19.50
CA LEU A 350 5.98 6.06 18.32
C LEU A 350 5.26 5.56 17.06
N PHE A 351 5.29 4.24 16.81
CA PHE A 351 4.67 3.68 15.62
C PHE A 351 3.15 3.71 15.67
N MET A 352 2.56 3.62 16.86
CA MET A 352 1.13 3.83 17.05
C MET A 352 0.72 5.27 16.70
N LEU A 353 1.44 6.29 17.20
CA LEU A 353 1.18 7.70 16.89
C LEU A 353 1.37 7.98 15.39
N ALA A 354 2.37 7.37 14.77
CA ALA A 354 2.57 7.44 13.32
C ALA A 354 1.40 6.80 12.55
N SER A 355 0.85 5.68 13.06
CA SER A 355 -0.29 4.98 12.44
C SER A 355 -1.60 5.76 12.51
N ILE A 356 -1.82 6.55 13.54
CA ILE A 356 -3.03 7.39 13.68
C ILE A 356 -2.91 8.76 13.00
N GLY A 357 -1.85 8.99 12.24
CA GLY A 357 -1.68 10.20 11.45
C GLY A 357 -1.34 11.47 12.28
N VAL A 358 -0.51 11.36 13.32
CA VAL A 358 -0.07 12.54 14.08
C VAL A 358 0.85 13.40 13.24
N PRO A 359 0.59 14.73 13.09
CA PRO A 359 1.46 15.66 12.37
C PRO A 359 2.91 15.61 12.86
N GLY A 360 3.85 15.63 11.91
CA GLY A 360 5.29 15.45 12.16
C GLY A 360 5.76 14.00 12.10
N LEU A 361 4.84 13.02 11.93
CA LEU A 361 5.14 11.62 11.67
C LEU A 361 4.63 11.20 10.30
N ALA A 362 5.23 10.17 9.73
CA ALA A 362 5.03 9.75 8.34
C ALA A 362 3.56 9.54 7.95
N GLY A 363 2.74 8.93 8.81
CA GLY A 363 1.34 8.59 8.49
C GLY A 363 0.48 9.79 8.11
N PHE A 364 0.74 10.96 8.72
CA PHE A 364 -0.03 12.18 8.45
C PHE A 364 0.08 12.63 6.99
N VAL A 365 1.27 12.57 6.39
CA VAL A 365 1.51 13.16 5.05
C VAL A 365 0.66 12.47 3.99
N GLY A 366 0.66 11.13 3.95
CA GLY A 366 -0.13 10.38 2.97
C GLY A 366 -1.63 10.57 3.15
N GLU A 367 -2.14 10.42 4.38
CA GLU A 367 -3.58 10.55 4.65
C GLU A 367 -4.09 11.97 4.40
N PHE A 368 -3.30 12.98 4.74
CA PHE A 368 -3.66 14.37 4.48
C PHE A 368 -3.79 14.66 2.97
N LEU A 369 -2.80 14.25 2.16
CA LEU A 369 -2.85 14.44 0.71
C LEU A 369 -4.02 13.67 0.07
N ILE A 370 -4.31 12.45 0.53
CA ILE A 370 -5.47 11.68 0.06
C ILE A 370 -6.78 12.42 0.38
N LEU A 371 -6.92 12.91 1.60
CA LEU A 371 -8.12 13.67 1.99
C LEU A 371 -8.25 14.96 1.18
N LEU A 372 -7.14 15.68 0.93
CA LEU A 372 -7.12 16.88 0.10
C LEU A 372 -7.53 16.56 -1.34
N GLY A 373 -6.87 15.60 -2.00
CA GLY A 373 -7.19 15.21 -3.37
C GLY A 373 -8.64 14.70 -3.51
N THR A 374 -9.11 13.90 -2.54
CA THR A 374 -10.51 13.47 -2.52
C THR A 374 -11.48 14.63 -2.29
N PHE A 375 -11.12 15.61 -1.49
CA PHE A 375 -11.95 16.79 -1.24
C PHE A 375 -12.09 17.65 -2.50
N LEU A 376 -11.03 17.81 -3.27
CA LEU A 376 -11.03 18.48 -4.57
C LEU A 376 -11.93 17.75 -5.57
N ALA A 377 -11.85 16.43 -5.61
CA ALA A 377 -12.69 15.61 -6.47
C ALA A 377 -14.15 15.58 -6.00
N HIS A 378 -14.40 15.38 -4.71
CA HIS A 378 -15.74 15.28 -4.15
C HIS A 378 -15.77 15.47 -2.63
N ARG A 379 -16.21 16.61 -2.16
CA ARG A 379 -16.16 17.05 -0.75
C ARG A 379 -16.72 16.03 0.25
N TRP A 380 -17.88 15.42 -0.04
CA TRP A 380 -18.55 14.56 0.92
C TRP A 380 -17.82 13.24 1.20
N TRP A 381 -17.14 12.67 0.22
CA TRP A 381 -16.31 11.48 0.45
C TRP A 381 -15.16 11.79 1.41
N ALA A 382 -14.48 12.92 1.24
CA ALA A 382 -13.40 13.34 2.13
C ALA A 382 -13.92 13.62 3.56
N VAL A 383 -15.07 14.28 3.70
CA VAL A 383 -15.67 14.57 5.02
C VAL A 383 -15.99 13.28 5.78
N VAL A 384 -16.58 12.29 5.09
CA VAL A 384 -16.87 10.98 5.73
C VAL A 384 -15.57 10.21 6.01
N ALA A 385 -14.59 10.26 5.10
CA ALA A 385 -13.30 9.59 5.30
C ALA A 385 -12.51 10.16 6.49
N ALA A 386 -12.62 11.46 6.77
CA ALA A 386 -12.00 12.10 7.93
C ALA A 386 -12.46 11.50 9.28
N VAL A 387 -13.68 10.95 9.34
CA VAL A 387 -14.15 10.18 10.51
C VAL A 387 -13.27 8.94 10.73
N GLY A 388 -12.73 8.36 9.67
CA GLY A 388 -11.80 7.22 9.76
C GLY A 388 -10.55 7.52 10.56
N VAL A 389 -10.00 8.73 10.44
CA VAL A 389 -8.83 9.19 11.23
C VAL A 389 -9.18 9.22 12.73
N ILE A 390 -10.37 9.73 13.08
CA ILE A 390 -10.85 9.77 14.48
C ILE A 390 -11.01 8.34 15.02
N LEU A 391 -11.58 7.44 14.21
CA LEU A 391 -11.75 6.03 14.58
C LEU A 391 -10.40 5.33 14.74
N ALA A 392 -9.40 5.66 13.88
CA ALA A 392 -8.05 5.12 14.00
C ALA A 392 -7.40 5.50 15.33
N ALA A 393 -7.49 6.76 15.70
CA ALA A 393 -7.04 7.23 17.02
C ALA A 393 -7.75 6.50 18.17
N LEU A 394 -9.08 6.35 18.06
CA LEU A 394 -9.88 5.69 19.09
C LEU A 394 -9.44 4.25 19.35
N TYR A 395 -9.38 3.39 18.31
CA TYR A 395 -9.08 1.98 18.54
C TYR A 395 -7.61 1.75 18.94
N MET A 396 -6.68 2.52 18.39
CA MET A 396 -5.26 2.37 18.71
C MET A 396 -4.94 2.86 20.15
N LEU A 397 -5.40 4.04 20.52
CA LEU A 397 -5.19 4.58 21.87
C LEU A 397 -5.88 3.71 22.93
N TRP A 398 -7.07 3.22 22.65
CA TRP A 398 -7.78 2.32 23.54
C TRP A 398 -7.06 0.98 23.74
N ALA A 399 -6.54 0.37 22.67
CA ALA A 399 -5.73 -0.83 22.77
C ALA A 399 -4.43 -0.57 23.53
N TYR A 400 -3.75 0.55 23.22
CA TYR A 400 -2.53 0.96 23.91
C TYR A 400 -2.74 1.12 25.42
N GLN A 401 -3.79 1.85 25.82
CA GLN A 401 -4.12 2.06 27.24
C GLN A 401 -4.30 0.74 27.97
N ARG A 402 -4.97 -0.24 27.36
CA ARG A 402 -5.23 -1.54 28.01
C ARG A 402 -3.98 -2.41 28.13
N VAL A 403 -3.09 -2.36 27.16
CA VAL A 403 -1.88 -3.19 27.11
C VAL A 403 -0.74 -2.60 27.93
N PHE A 404 -0.54 -1.30 27.83
CA PHE A 404 0.67 -0.65 28.39
C PHE A 404 0.45 0.01 29.74
N HIS A 405 -0.75 0.52 30.02
CA HIS A 405 -1.02 1.21 31.27
C HIS A 405 -1.54 0.26 32.37
N GLY A 406 -1.62 0.78 33.61
CA GLY A 406 -2.07 0.06 34.77
C GLY A 406 -0.95 -0.71 35.49
N GLU A 407 -1.35 -1.67 36.34
CA GLU A 407 -0.42 -2.56 37.01
C GLU A 407 -0.12 -3.79 36.17
N PRO A 408 1.15 -4.23 36.10
CA PRO A 408 1.49 -5.44 35.41
C PRO A 408 0.89 -6.66 36.10
N SER A 409 0.17 -7.51 35.36
CA SER A 409 -0.25 -8.80 35.89
C SER A 409 0.96 -9.63 36.31
N GLU A 410 0.77 -10.63 37.19
CA GLU A 410 1.87 -11.47 37.67
C GLU A 410 2.67 -12.08 36.51
N ALA A 411 1.99 -12.52 35.46
CA ALA A 411 2.61 -13.07 34.25
C ALA A 411 3.38 -12.00 33.42
N ASN A 412 3.06 -10.72 33.57
CA ASN A 412 3.72 -9.63 32.86
C ASN A 412 4.92 -9.04 33.63
N ARG A 413 5.02 -9.28 34.96
CA ARG A 413 6.13 -8.78 35.79
C ARG A 413 7.49 -9.29 35.33
N SER A 414 7.57 -10.46 34.72
CA SER A 414 8.79 -11.06 34.17
C SER A 414 9.11 -10.63 32.73
N PHE A 415 8.31 -9.74 32.15
CA PHE A 415 8.49 -9.27 30.76
C PHE A 415 9.80 -8.47 30.68
N LYS A 416 10.73 -8.95 29.82
CA LYS A 416 12.02 -8.29 29.60
C LYS A 416 11.90 -7.23 28.50
N ASP A 417 12.50 -6.08 28.73
CA ASP A 417 12.54 -5.00 27.74
C ASP A 417 13.37 -5.38 26.50
N ILE A 418 13.36 -4.51 25.49
CA ILE A 418 14.03 -4.68 24.20
C ILE A 418 15.56 -4.70 24.39
N LYS A 419 16.20 -5.71 23.79
CA LYS A 419 17.64 -5.80 23.71
C LYS A 419 18.17 -4.98 22.53
N LEU A 420 19.44 -4.56 22.59
CA LEU A 420 20.08 -3.81 21.51
C LEU A 420 19.93 -4.51 20.14
N ALA A 421 20.08 -5.83 20.07
CA ALA A 421 19.91 -6.60 18.83
C ALA A 421 18.49 -6.59 18.27
N GLU A 422 17.47 -6.35 19.11
CA GLU A 422 16.06 -6.20 18.72
C GLU A 422 15.72 -4.74 18.38
N PHE A 423 16.47 -3.79 18.97
CA PHE A 423 16.31 -2.35 18.69
C PHE A 423 16.91 -1.96 17.33
N LEU A 424 18.09 -2.48 16.99
CA LEU A 424 18.83 -2.12 15.77
C LEU A 424 18.01 -2.24 14.47
N PRO A 425 17.21 -3.30 14.24
CA PRO A 425 16.37 -3.40 13.05
C PRO A 425 15.27 -2.32 12.95
N LEU A 426 14.87 -1.73 14.07
CA LEU A 426 13.85 -0.67 14.11
C LEU A 426 14.44 0.73 13.85
N VAL A 427 15.75 0.92 14.02
CA VAL A 427 16.39 2.24 13.87
C VAL A 427 16.15 2.88 12.50
N PRO A 428 16.31 2.18 11.35
CA PRO A 428 16.01 2.76 10.05
C PRO A 428 14.54 3.18 9.94
N LEU A 429 13.60 2.38 10.48
CA LEU A 429 12.17 2.66 10.43
C LEU A 429 11.82 3.87 11.29
N ILE A 430 12.45 4.04 12.47
CA ILE A 430 12.31 5.23 13.32
C ILE A 430 12.77 6.47 12.55
N GLY A 431 13.96 6.41 11.94
CA GLY A 431 14.50 7.51 11.14
C GLY A 431 13.57 7.92 9.99
N LEU A 432 13.04 6.93 9.26
CA LEU A 432 12.12 7.18 8.15
C LEU A 432 10.79 7.77 8.60
N VAL A 433 10.23 7.33 9.73
CA VAL A 433 8.97 7.89 10.27
C VAL A 433 9.11 9.38 10.55
N PHE A 434 10.22 9.81 11.16
CA PHE A 434 10.47 11.24 11.40
C PHE A 434 10.86 11.98 10.12
N PHE A 435 11.72 11.41 9.29
CA PHE A 435 12.15 12.05 8.05
C PHE A 435 10.98 12.37 7.13
N ILE A 436 10.11 11.38 6.87
CA ILE A 436 8.96 11.56 6.00
C ILE A 436 7.94 12.52 6.63
N GLY A 437 7.74 12.45 7.95
CA GLY A 437 6.77 13.30 8.63
C GLY A 437 7.18 14.77 8.73
N LEU A 438 8.49 15.05 8.79
CA LEU A 438 9.02 16.42 8.94
C LEU A 438 9.49 17.04 7.61
N TYR A 439 9.97 16.20 6.69
CA TYR A 439 10.54 16.68 5.42
C TYR A 439 10.16 15.74 4.24
N PRO A 440 8.87 15.70 3.85
CA PRO A 440 8.39 14.83 2.76
C PRO A 440 8.84 15.31 1.37
N LYS A 441 9.26 16.57 1.23
CA LYS A 441 9.58 17.23 -0.04
C LYS A 441 10.47 16.38 -0.97
N PRO A 442 11.60 15.79 -0.54
CA PRO A 442 12.47 15.01 -1.44
C PRO A 442 11.81 13.76 -2.02
N ILE A 443 10.76 13.24 -1.37
CA ILE A 443 9.99 12.10 -1.86
C ILE A 443 8.97 12.59 -2.88
N LEU A 444 8.21 13.63 -2.55
CA LEU A 444 7.18 14.20 -3.41
C LEU A 444 7.78 14.71 -4.72
N GLU A 445 8.89 15.46 -4.71
CA GLU A 445 9.58 15.94 -5.91
C GLU A 445 10.00 14.83 -6.90
N ARG A 446 10.16 13.58 -6.41
CA ARG A 446 10.48 12.43 -7.27
C ARG A 446 9.23 11.69 -7.76
N ILE A 447 8.12 11.79 -7.05
CA ILE A 447 6.85 11.17 -7.40
C ILE A 447 6.09 12.04 -8.40
N GLU A 448 6.04 13.33 -8.14
CA GLU A 448 5.21 14.32 -8.83
C GLU A 448 5.30 14.26 -10.37
N PRO A 449 6.48 14.27 -11.03
CA PRO A 449 6.54 14.27 -12.48
C PRO A 449 5.91 13.03 -13.13
N SER A 450 6.11 11.84 -12.52
CA SER A 450 5.52 10.59 -13.04
C SER A 450 4.00 10.53 -12.80
N VAL A 451 3.53 11.12 -11.71
CA VAL A 451 2.09 11.22 -11.40
C VAL A 451 1.42 12.21 -12.34
N GLN A 452 2.04 13.38 -12.60
CA GLN A 452 1.54 14.36 -13.56
C GLN A 452 1.42 13.75 -14.96
N LEU A 453 2.45 13.04 -15.41
CA LEU A 453 2.41 12.34 -16.70
C LEU A 453 1.25 11.34 -16.80
N LEU A 454 0.94 10.61 -15.70
CA LEU A 454 -0.20 9.70 -15.66
C LEU A 454 -1.54 10.45 -15.70
N VAL A 455 -1.69 11.55 -14.98
CA VAL A 455 -2.90 12.38 -14.99
C VAL A 455 -3.13 12.96 -16.38
N GLU A 456 -2.10 13.53 -17.01
CA GLU A 456 -2.15 14.04 -18.38
C GLU A 456 -2.51 12.93 -19.40
N HIS A 457 -2.02 11.70 -19.17
CA HIS A 457 -2.41 10.55 -20.00
C HIS A 457 -3.91 10.27 -19.91
N ILE A 458 -4.49 10.30 -18.69
CA ILE A 458 -5.93 10.08 -18.48
C ILE A 458 -6.73 11.20 -19.17
N GLU A 459 -6.33 12.47 -19.01
CA GLU A 459 -7.01 13.61 -19.63
C GLU A 459 -6.99 13.54 -21.15
N ARG A 460 -5.89 13.11 -21.75
CA ARG A 460 -5.78 12.91 -23.22
C ARG A 460 -6.65 11.79 -23.74
N GLN A 461 -6.77 10.69 -23.00
CA GLN A 461 -7.47 9.49 -23.44
C GLN A 461 -8.98 9.56 -23.17
N VAL A 462 -9.44 10.39 -22.24
CA VAL A 462 -10.85 10.47 -21.83
C VAL A 462 -11.43 11.82 -22.24
N PRO A 463 -12.17 11.90 -23.37
CA PRO A 463 -12.74 13.16 -23.83
C PRO A 463 -13.66 13.81 -22.79
N GLY A 464 -13.40 15.07 -22.46
CA GLY A 464 -14.19 15.84 -21.51
C GLY A 464 -13.93 15.54 -20.03
N PHE A 465 -12.91 14.73 -19.72
CA PHE A 465 -12.43 14.58 -18.36
C PHE A 465 -11.33 15.63 -18.11
N GLU A 466 -11.48 16.39 -17.04
CA GLU A 466 -10.47 17.31 -16.48
C GLU A 466 -10.18 16.86 -15.05
N SER A 467 -8.92 16.76 -14.71
CA SER A 467 -8.50 16.33 -13.37
C SER A 467 -8.97 17.35 -12.32
N PRO A 468 -9.68 16.92 -11.26
CA PRO A 468 -10.11 17.82 -10.21
C PRO A 468 -8.92 18.51 -9.53
N GLY A 469 -8.91 19.84 -9.45
CA GLY A 469 -7.85 20.63 -8.81
C GLY A 469 -6.88 21.35 -9.77
N THR A 470 -6.89 21.03 -11.05
CA THR A 470 -6.05 21.70 -12.08
C THR A 470 -6.63 23.05 -12.55
N GLN A 471 -7.83 23.44 -12.12
CA GLN A 471 -8.36 24.76 -12.43
C GLN A 471 -7.51 25.84 -11.77
N ASP A 472 -7.00 26.70 -12.61
CA ASP A 472 -6.22 27.91 -12.32
C ASP A 472 -6.68 28.59 -11.02
N GLY A 473 -5.75 29.02 -10.17
CA GLY A 473 -6.00 29.67 -8.87
C GLY A 473 -6.79 31.01 -8.94
N SER A 474 -7.60 31.21 -9.99
CA SER A 474 -8.43 32.38 -10.22
C SER A 474 -9.87 32.27 -9.70
N GLU A 475 -10.34 31.07 -9.27
CA GLU A 475 -11.73 30.89 -8.77
C GLU A 475 -11.85 30.51 -7.28
N LEU A 476 -10.95 30.94 -6.43
CA LEU A 476 -11.28 31.13 -5.02
C LEU A 476 -11.95 32.48 -4.85
N GLN A 477 -13.18 32.62 -5.37
CA GLN A 477 -14.01 33.77 -5.00
C GLN A 477 -14.28 33.70 -3.49
N PRO A 478 -13.97 34.75 -2.73
CA PRO A 478 -14.32 34.81 -1.33
C PRO A 478 -15.85 34.76 -1.22
N VAL A 479 -16.35 33.90 -0.35
CA VAL A 479 -17.75 33.87 0.06
C VAL A 479 -18.12 35.32 0.45
N ALA A 480 -18.91 35.98 -0.39
CA ALA A 480 -19.41 37.30 -0.12
C ALA A 480 -20.20 37.25 1.18
N SER A 481 -19.64 37.89 2.21
CA SER A 481 -20.33 38.18 3.45
C SER A 481 -21.51 39.08 3.10
N GLY A 482 -22.72 38.51 3.09
CA GLY A 482 -23.96 39.28 3.01
C GLY A 482 -24.11 40.16 4.24
N ALA A 483 -23.62 41.40 4.15
CA ALA A 483 -23.97 42.48 5.02
C ALA A 483 -24.86 43.41 4.22
N GLY A 484 -26.16 43.38 4.52
CA GLY A 484 -27.13 44.33 3.97
C GLY A 484 -26.77 45.75 4.38
N SER A 485 -26.81 46.64 3.41
CA SER A 485 -27.03 48.08 3.67
C SER A 485 -28.15 48.51 2.73
N GLY A 486 -29.31 48.71 3.34
CA GLY A 486 -30.39 49.43 2.69
C GLY A 486 -29.99 50.89 2.43
N SER A 487 -30.29 51.38 1.26
CA SER A 487 -30.45 52.80 0.99
C SER A 487 -31.71 53.02 0.20
N SER A 488 -32.60 53.79 0.84
CA SER A 488 -33.86 54.30 0.33
C SER A 488 -33.66 55.16 -0.90
N PRO A 489 -34.67 55.32 -1.76
CA PRO A 489 -34.64 56.31 -2.82
C PRO A 489 -35.18 57.62 -2.30
N GLU A 490 -34.38 58.68 -2.37
CA GLU A 490 -34.86 60.05 -2.37
C GLU A 490 -35.14 60.49 -3.80
N GLY A 491 -36.35 60.98 -3.99
CA GLY A 491 -36.81 61.60 -5.21
C GLY A 491 -36.44 63.10 -5.28
N GLY A 492 -36.63 63.66 -6.41
CA GLY A 492 -36.69 65.14 -6.54
C GLY A 492 -36.23 65.64 -7.91
N GLU A 493 -37.23 66.07 -8.63
CA GLU A 493 -37.28 67.03 -9.77
C GLU A 493 -36.67 66.58 -11.11
#